data_3c1496b3b888b9250dc54af2312ced80
#
_entry.id   3c1496b3b888b9250dc54af2312ced80
#
_cell.length_a   1.000
_cell.length_b   1.000
_cell.length_c   1.000
_cell.angle_alpha   90.00
_cell.angle_beta   90.00
_cell.angle_gamma   90.00
#
_symmetry.space_group_name_H-M   'P 1'
#
loop_
_entity.id
_entity.type
_entity.pdbx_description
1 polymer ?
#
loop_
_entity_poly.entity_id
_entity_poly.type
_entity_poly.pdbx_seq_one_letter_code
_entity_poly.pdbx_strand_id
1 'polypeptide(L)'
;TINLINSAMKYGVRKFIDVSTDKAVSPTNLYGMTKSVGEKLTIQANNLTNDTDFVCIRGGNVLGSNGSVVPYFINQIKTQNKVTITDSKMTRFFLTLSEAISLLFEAAENSVGGETFVMNMPSFYISDLAKVLIEFYGNSETKIEEIGIREWEKVHEVLISEHESPTSYKFDENYYVILPTIRINKGYSHLNNHEKIRFKTFSSADNLKDEEYLYKLLMKGGFLIKERC
;
A
#
# COMPACT_ATOMS: atom_id res chain seq x y z
N THR A 1 5.61 1.62 18.06
CA THR A 1 5.16 2.99 17.69
C THR A 1 5.33 3.96 18.85
N ILE A 2 4.71 3.74 20.02
CA ILE A 2 4.74 4.68 21.17
C ILE A 2 6.17 5.08 21.57
N ASN A 3 7.10 4.14 21.70
CA ASN A 3 8.48 4.42 22.06
C ASN A 3 9.19 5.33 21.04
N LEU A 4 8.91 5.14 19.76
CA LEU A 4 9.46 5.98 18.68
C LEU A 4 8.83 7.38 18.69
N ILE A 5 7.52 7.50 18.90
CA ILE A 5 6.81 8.78 19.05
C ILE A 5 7.42 9.57 20.21
N ASN A 6 7.56 8.95 21.40
CA ASN A 6 8.16 9.59 22.57
C ASN A 6 9.61 10.02 22.32
N SER A 7 10.39 9.20 21.61
CA SER A 7 11.77 9.55 21.23
C SER A 7 11.81 10.71 20.24
N ALA A 8 10.93 10.72 19.24
CA ALA A 8 10.84 11.79 18.26
C ALA A 8 10.55 13.14 18.95
N MET A 9 9.58 13.19 19.86
CA MET A 9 9.28 14.39 20.65
C MET A 9 10.47 14.80 21.53
N LYS A 10 11.07 13.85 22.24
CA LYS A 10 12.19 14.11 23.16
C LYS A 10 13.40 14.71 22.47
N TYR A 11 13.69 14.27 21.24
CA TYR A 11 14.88 14.70 20.49
C TYR A 11 14.59 15.75 19.43
N GLY A 12 13.40 16.33 19.40
CA GLY A 12 13.06 17.43 18.49
C GLY A 12 13.08 17.04 17.01
N VAL A 13 12.60 15.82 16.68
CA VAL A 13 12.45 15.39 15.30
C VAL A 13 11.38 16.24 14.63
N ARG A 14 11.71 16.93 13.54
CA ARG A 14 10.76 17.82 12.86
C ARG A 14 9.60 17.08 12.23
N LYS A 15 9.86 15.91 11.64
CA LYS A 15 8.82 15.12 10.98
C LYS A 15 8.99 13.63 11.26
N PHE A 16 7.92 12.98 11.69
CA PHE A 16 7.82 11.54 11.93
C PHE A 16 6.82 10.94 10.97
N ILE A 17 7.24 9.97 10.16
CA ILE A 17 6.38 9.33 9.18
C ILE A 17 6.20 7.85 9.54
N ASP A 18 4.97 7.44 9.85
CA ASP A 18 4.62 6.03 10.03
C ASP A 18 4.32 5.39 8.66
N VAL A 19 5.11 4.39 8.31
CA VAL A 19 4.88 3.61 7.09
C VAL A 19 3.84 2.54 7.37
N SER A 20 2.62 2.80 6.92
CA SER A 20 1.46 1.92 7.09
C SER A 20 1.13 1.12 5.81
N THR A 21 -0.03 0.49 5.77
CA THR A 21 -0.40 -0.51 4.78
C THR A 21 -1.92 -0.51 4.53
N ASP A 22 -2.34 -1.00 3.36
CA ASP A 22 -3.73 -1.32 3.03
C ASP A 22 -4.42 -2.21 4.08
N LYS A 23 -3.65 -3.06 4.78
CA LYS A 23 -4.18 -3.96 5.81
C LYS A 23 -4.58 -3.26 7.11
N ALA A 24 -4.17 -2.00 7.30
CA ALA A 24 -4.60 -1.16 8.42
C ALA A 24 -6.04 -0.63 8.24
N VAL A 25 -6.56 -0.63 7.01
CA VAL A 25 -7.90 -0.16 6.68
C VAL A 25 -8.91 -1.30 6.87
N SER A 26 -9.91 -1.12 7.72
CA SER A 26 -10.88 -2.17 8.08
C SER A 26 -10.20 -3.53 8.36
N PRO A 27 -9.30 -3.59 9.36
CA PRO A 27 -8.40 -4.73 9.55
C PRO A 27 -9.18 -6.00 9.94
N THR A 28 -8.81 -7.12 9.33
CA THR A 28 -9.40 -8.44 9.59
C THR A 28 -8.47 -9.36 10.37
N ASN A 29 -7.20 -8.99 10.54
CA ASN A 29 -6.20 -9.79 11.23
C ASN A 29 -5.37 -8.95 12.21
N LEU A 30 -4.62 -9.63 13.10
CA LEU A 30 -3.85 -8.97 14.15
C LEU A 30 -2.80 -7.98 13.58
N TYR A 31 -2.14 -8.34 12.49
CA TYR A 31 -1.17 -7.44 11.84
C TYR A 31 -1.83 -6.12 11.40
N GLY A 32 -2.95 -6.20 10.69
CA GLY A 32 -3.71 -5.02 10.27
C GLY A 32 -4.21 -4.19 11.46
N MET A 33 -4.71 -4.87 12.52
CA MET A 33 -5.14 -4.20 13.75
C MET A 33 -4.00 -3.42 14.42
N THR A 34 -2.82 -4.02 14.55
CA THR A 34 -1.65 -3.35 15.14
C THR A 34 -1.18 -2.16 14.30
N LYS A 35 -1.23 -2.26 12.97
CA LYS A 35 -0.91 -1.16 12.06
C LYS A 35 -1.94 -0.05 12.16
N SER A 36 -3.23 -0.38 12.23
CA SER A 36 -4.31 0.60 12.43
C SER A 36 -4.16 1.36 13.74
N VAL A 37 -3.83 0.67 14.83
CA VAL A 37 -3.51 1.31 16.13
C VAL A 37 -2.30 2.22 15.99
N GLY A 38 -1.25 1.79 15.29
CA GLY A 38 -0.05 2.59 15.00
C GLY A 38 -0.38 3.92 14.32
N GLU A 39 -1.21 3.88 13.26
CA GLU A 39 -1.68 5.10 12.58
C GLU A 39 -2.41 6.06 13.54
N LYS A 40 -3.36 5.54 14.33
CA LYS A 40 -4.14 6.37 15.24
C LYS A 40 -3.25 7.03 16.31
N LEU A 41 -2.28 6.30 16.85
CA LEU A 41 -1.31 6.84 17.80
C LEU A 41 -0.42 7.91 17.17
N THR A 42 0.05 7.68 15.95
CA THR A 42 0.86 8.63 15.18
C THR A 42 0.09 9.93 14.91
N ILE A 43 -1.14 9.82 14.40
CA ILE A 43 -1.97 10.99 14.14
C ILE A 43 -2.29 11.74 15.45
N GLN A 44 -2.64 11.02 16.52
CA GLN A 44 -2.96 11.61 17.84
C GLN A 44 -1.77 12.35 18.46
N ALA A 45 -0.54 11.93 18.17
CA ALA A 45 0.67 12.54 18.70
C ALA A 45 0.83 14.02 18.32
N ASN A 46 0.18 14.47 17.24
CA ASN A 46 0.12 15.90 16.88
C ASN A 46 -0.56 16.79 17.94
N ASN A 47 -1.32 16.22 18.87
CA ASN A 47 -1.91 16.96 20.00
C ASN A 47 -0.97 17.06 21.21
N LEU A 48 0.17 16.36 21.20
CA LEU A 48 1.12 16.33 22.32
C LEU A 48 2.25 17.34 22.17
N THR A 49 2.54 17.77 20.94
CA THR A 49 3.59 18.76 20.64
C THR A 49 3.28 19.49 19.34
N ASN A 50 3.84 20.70 19.21
CA ASN A 50 3.85 21.46 17.96
C ASN A 50 5.20 21.38 17.22
N ASP A 51 6.22 20.79 17.83
CA ASP A 51 7.59 20.76 17.32
C ASP A 51 7.87 19.60 16.36
N THR A 52 7.01 18.57 16.40
CA THR A 52 7.08 17.38 15.53
C THR A 52 5.78 17.24 14.75
N ASP A 53 5.87 17.14 13.43
CA ASP A 53 4.74 16.75 12.59
C ASP A 53 4.69 15.23 12.47
N PHE A 54 3.60 14.63 12.91
CA PHE A 54 3.36 13.20 12.83
C PHE A 54 2.40 12.89 11.67
N VAL A 55 2.84 12.05 10.74
CA VAL A 55 2.17 11.78 9.47
C VAL A 55 2.16 10.28 9.21
N CYS A 56 1.16 9.78 8.50
CA CYS A 56 1.12 8.40 8.01
C CYS A 56 1.24 8.36 6.49
N ILE A 57 1.82 7.27 5.97
CA ILE A 57 1.68 6.88 4.56
C ILE A 57 1.08 5.49 4.48
N ARG A 58 0.20 5.25 3.51
CA ARG A 58 -0.36 3.92 3.20
C ARG A 58 0.10 3.46 1.85
N GLY A 59 0.72 2.29 1.82
CA GLY A 59 1.11 1.59 0.61
C GLY A 59 0.43 0.23 0.51
N GLY A 60 0.41 -0.32 -0.71
CA GLY A 60 0.02 -1.70 -0.99
C GLY A 60 1.22 -2.65 -0.89
N ASN A 61 1.24 -3.66 -1.75
CA ASN A 61 2.31 -4.65 -1.77
C ASN A 61 3.53 -4.11 -2.50
N VAL A 62 4.64 -3.92 -1.78
CA VAL A 62 5.93 -3.57 -2.41
C VAL A 62 6.47 -4.81 -3.10
N LEU A 63 6.68 -4.71 -4.42
CA LEU A 63 7.22 -5.79 -5.24
C LEU A 63 8.60 -6.22 -4.72
N GLY A 64 8.78 -7.54 -4.58
CA GLY A 64 10.07 -8.14 -4.21
C GLY A 64 10.48 -8.01 -2.75
N SER A 65 9.61 -7.51 -1.88
CA SER A 65 9.87 -7.58 -0.44
C SER A 65 9.99 -9.03 0.05
N ASN A 66 10.74 -9.24 1.13
CA ASN A 66 10.95 -10.58 1.69
C ASN A 66 9.62 -11.27 2.01
N GLY A 67 9.44 -12.49 1.51
CA GLY A 67 8.21 -13.26 1.66
C GLY A 67 7.03 -12.79 0.84
N SER A 68 7.24 -11.84 -0.11
CA SER A 68 6.16 -11.36 -0.98
C SER A 68 5.81 -12.35 -2.09
N VAL A 69 4.64 -12.14 -2.70
CA VAL A 69 4.03 -13.05 -3.66
C VAL A 69 4.88 -13.30 -4.91
N VAL A 70 5.59 -12.29 -5.42
CA VAL A 70 6.39 -12.43 -6.65
C VAL A 70 7.54 -13.43 -6.49
N PRO A 71 8.48 -13.25 -5.53
CA PRO A 71 9.53 -14.26 -5.31
C PRO A 71 8.96 -15.60 -4.88
N TYR A 72 7.85 -15.65 -4.16
CA TYR A 72 7.20 -16.89 -3.79
C TYR A 72 6.69 -17.67 -5.02
N PHE A 73 6.00 -17.01 -5.95
CA PHE A 73 5.52 -17.63 -7.19
C PHE A 73 6.68 -18.08 -8.08
N ILE A 74 7.72 -17.25 -8.25
CA ILE A 74 8.92 -17.63 -9.02
C ILE A 74 9.56 -18.91 -8.43
N ASN A 75 9.67 -18.98 -7.10
CA ASN A 75 10.19 -20.19 -6.45
C ASN A 75 9.30 -21.41 -6.70
N GLN A 76 7.97 -21.28 -6.58
CA GLN A 76 7.04 -22.38 -6.86
C GLN A 76 7.15 -22.86 -8.32
N ILE A 77 7.22 -21.95 -9.29
CA ILE A 77 7.39 -22.30 -10.70
C ILE A 77 8.68 -23.12 -10.90
N LYS A 78 9.80 -22.62 -10.38
CA LYS A 78 11.13 -23.26 -10.56
C LYS A 78 11.26 -24.60 -9.84
N THR A 79 10.61 -24.77 -8.68
CA THR A 79 10.82 -25.97 -7.84
C THR A 79 9.69 -26.98 -7.90
N GLN A 80 8.47 -26.55 -8.21
CA GLN A 80 7.26 -27.39 -8.15
C GLN A 80 6.48 -27.45 -9.49
N ASN A 81 6.91 -26.67 -10.48
CA ASN A 81 6.22 -26.51 -11.77
C ASN A 81 4.72 -26.15 -11.60
N LYS A 82 4.40 -25.36 -10.59
CA LYS A 82 3.04 -24.88 -10.32
C LYS A 82 3.06 -23.55 -9.54
N VAL A 83 1.91 -22.87 -9.52
CA VAL A 83 1.65 -21.70 -8.68
C VAL A 83 0.35 -21.94 -7.91
N THR A 84 0.36 -21.70 -6.61
CA THR A 84 -0.85 -21.76 -5.79
C THR A 84 -1.40 -20.38 -5.53
N ILE A 85 -2.66 -20.14 -5.87
CA ILE A 85 -3.41 -18.92 -5.56
C ILE A 85 -4.54 -19.25 -4.59
N THR A 86 -4.97 -18.28 -3.80
CA THR A 86 -6.04 -18.50 -2.82
C THR A 86 -7.42 -18.30 -3.42
N ASP A 87 -7.57 -17.35 -4.36
CA ASP A 87 -8.81 -17.10 -5.11
C ASP A 87 -8.47 -16.37 -6.41
N SER A 88 -9.06 -16.79 -7.50
CA SER A 88 -8.84 -16.22 -8.84
C SER A 88 -9.36 -14.78 -8.99
N LYS A 89 -10.33 -14.36 -8.15
CA LYS A 89 -10.89 -13.02 -8.12
C LYS A 89 -10.13 -12.05 -7.22
N MET A 90 -9.12 -12.55 -6.50
CA MET A 90 -8.35 -11.76 -5.55
C MET A 90 -7.52 -10.69 -6.26
N THR A 91 -7.65 -9.44 -5.81
CA THR A 91 -6.87 -8.33 -6.32
C THR A 91 -5.95 -7.74 -5.27
N ARG A 92 -4.82 -7.18 -5.68
CA ARG A 92 -3.87 -6.50 -4.79
C ARG A 92 -3.33 -5.25 -5.46
N PHE A 93 -3.05 -4.24 -4.65
CA PHE A 93 -2.27 -3.09 -5.08
C PHE A 93 -0.79 -3.44 -5.12
N PHE A 94 -0.10 -2.97 -6.14
CA PHE A 94 1.34 -3.16 -6.27
C PHE A 94 2.06 -1.84 -6.52
N LEU A 95 3.23 -1.72 -5.92
CA LEU A 95 4.16 -0.62 -6.16
C LEU A 95 5.60 -1.13 -6.14
N THR A 96 6.47 -0.44 -6.86
CA THR A 96 7.91 -0.68 -6.80
C THR A 96 8.49 -0.04 -5.54
N LEU A 97 9.70 -0.45 -5.15
CA LEU A 97 10.42 0.18 -4.04
C LEU A 97 10.66 1.68 -4.29
N SER A 98 10.96 2.07 -5.53
CA SER A 98 11.15 3.48 -5.89
C SER A 98 9.88 4.29 -5.69
N GLU A 99 8.71 3.74 -6.02
CA GLU A 99 7.42 4.39 -5.81
C GLU A 99 7.08 4.50 -4.32
N ALA A 100 7.41 3.48 -3.50
CA ALA A 100 7.25 3.54 -2.05
C ALA A 100 8.13 4.64 -1.42
N ILE A 101 9.36 4.80 -1.91
CA ILE A 101 10.27 5.87 -1.48
C ILE A 101 9.73 7.24 -1.92
N SER A 102 9.20 7.37 -3.15
CA SER A 102 8.59 8.61 -3.63
C SER A 102 7.42 9.02 -2.75
N LEU A 103 6.54 8.09 -2.35
CA LEU A 103 5.43 8.38 -1.43
C LEU A 103 5.93 8.89 -0.07
N LEU A 104 7.03 8.33 0.44
CA LEU A 104 7.62 8.78 1.69
C LEU A 104 8.14 10.23 1.58
N PHE A 105 8.86 10.55 0.50
CA PHE A 105 9.36 11.91 0.27
C PHE A 105 8.22 12.91 0.03
N GLU A 106 7.20 12.52 -0.73
CA GLU A 106 6.01 13.34 -0.94
C GLU A 106 5.36 13.75 0.38
N ALA A 107 5.14 12.77 1.26
CA ALA A 107 4.61 13.02 2.59
C ALA A 107 5.58 13.86 3.46
N ALA A 108 6.90 13.65 3.31
CA ALA A 108 7.89 14.41 4.06
C ALA A 108 7.90 15.90 3.69
N GLU A 109 7.72 16.21 2.43
CA GLU A 109 7.78 17.60 1.91
C GLU A 109 6.46 18.35 2.11
N ASN A 110 5.32 17.70 1.84
CA ASN A 110 4.04 18.38 1.68
C ASN A 110 3.09 18.27 2.88
N SER A 111 3.39 17.45 3.89
CA SER A 111 2.54 17.34 5.06
C SER A 111 2.80 18.43 6.11
N VAL A 112 1.78 18.73 6.91
CA VAL A 112 1.85 19.65 8.05
C VAL A 112 1.56 18.97 9.39
N GLY A 113 1.27 17.66 9.36
CA GLY A 113 0.98 16.81 10.53
C GLY A 113 -0.48 16.39 10.61
N GLY A 114 -0.70 15.09 10.84
CA GLY A 114 -2.02 14.46 10.96
C GLY A 114 -2.58 13.88 9.68
N GLU A 115 -1.99 14.17 8.53
CA GLU A 115 -2.41 13.61 7.25
C GLU A 115 -2.00 12.15 7.13
N THR A 116 -2.76 11.42 6.30
CA THR A 116 -2.36 10.11 5.76
C THR A 116 -2.26 10.24 4.25
N PHE A 117 -1.05 10.10 3.72
CA PHE A 117 -0.81 10.09 2.28
C PHE A 117 -1.02 8.69 1.72
N VAL A 118 -1.73 8.61 0.59
CA VAL A 118 -2.06 7.36 -0.11
C VAL A 118 -1.68 7.50 -1.57
N MET A 119 -0.89 6.57 -2.09
CA MET A 119 -0.56 6.57 -3.52
C MET A 119 -1.74 6.02 -4.34
N ASN A 120 -1.99 6.62 -5.50
CA ASN A 120 -2.91 6.11 -6.51
C ASN A 120 -2.26 4.94 -7.27
N MET A 121 -2.18 3.79 -6.60
CA MET A 121 -1.47 2.61 -7.09
C MET A 121 -2.30 1.80 -8.08
N PRO A 122 -1.64 1.21 -9.10
CA PRO A 122 -2.26 0.17 -9.91
C PRO A 122 -2.56 -1.08 -9.09
N SER A 123 -3.58 -1.80 -9.50
CA SER A 123 -3.95 -3.10 -8.94
C SER A 123 -4.09 -4.15 -10.04
N PHE A 124 -3.94 -5.41 -9.65
CA PHE A 124 -4.01 -6.55 -10.56
C PHE A 124 -4.67 -7.73 -9.87
N TYR A 125 -5.26 -8.60 -10.67
CA TYR A 125 -5.61 -9.94 -10.20
C TYR A 125 -4.35 -10.74 -9.87
N ILE A 126 -4.39 -11.49 -8.78
CA ILE A 126 -3.29 -12.39 -8.42
C ILE A 126 -3.14 -13.52 -9.44
N SER A 127 -4.25 -13.92 -10.09
CA SER A 127 -4.24 -14.87 -11.21
C SER A 127 -3.46 -14.35 -12.41
N ASP A 128 -3.55 -13.06 -12.74
CA ASP A 128 -2.83 -12.48 -13.87
C ASP A 128 -1.32 -12.35 -13.55
N LEU A 129 -0.98 -11.99 -12.30
CA LEU A 129 0.40 -12.06 -11.84
C LEU A 129 0.99 -13.47 -12.01
N ALA A 130 0.22 -14.52 -11.64
CA ALA A 130 0.65 -15.90 -11.79
C ALA A 130 0.87 -16.26 -13.28
N LYS A 131 -0.05 -15.86 -14.18
CA LYS A 131 0.07 -16.12 -15.64
C LYS A 131 1.35 -15.48 -16.21
N VAL A 132 1.56 -14.18 -15.96
CA VAL A 132 2.76 -13.45 -16.46
C VAL A 132 4.04 -14.11 -15.96
N LEU A 133 4.11 -14.52 -14.70
CA LEU A 133 5.29 -15.18 -14.15
C LEU A 133 5.48 -16.60 -14.71
N ILE A 134 4.41 -17.34 -14.99
CA ILE A 134 4.46 -18.66 -15.63
C ILE A 134 4.93 -18.52 -17.08
N GLU A 135 4.44 -17.55 -17.83
CA GLU A 135 4.90 -17.29 -19.20
C GLU A 135 6.40 -17.02 -19.26
N PHE A 136 6.95 -16.36 -18.24
CA PHE A 136 8.36 -15.98 -18.21
C PHE A 136 9.28 -17.07 -17.63
N TYR A 137 8.88 -17.75 -16.56
CA TYR A 137 9.70 -18.67 -15.78
C TYR A 137 9.27 -20.13 -15.87
N GLY A 138 8.06 -20.41 -16.36
CA GLY A 138 7.46 -21.73 -16.45
C GLY A 138 7.57 -22.38 -17.82
N ASN A 139 6.74 -23.37 -18.05
CA ASN A 139 6.60 -24.07 -19.30
C ASN A 139 5.13 -24.46 -19.54
N SER A 140 4.82 -25.16 -20.65
CA SER A 140 3.46 -25.54 -21.03
C SER A 140 2.73 -26.45 -20.03
N GLU A 141 3.45 -27.07 -19.11
CA GLU A 141 2.89 -27.97 -18.09
C GLU A 141 2.70 -27.27 -16.73
N THR A 142 3.19 -26.03 -16.57
CA THR A 142 3.07 -25.29 -15.32
C THR A 142 1.62 -24.91 -15.06
N LYS A 143 1.08 -25.28 -13.89
CA LYS A 143 -0.34 -25.13 -13.53
C LYS A 143 -0.56 -24.08 -12.47
N ILE A 144 -1.72 -23.42 -12.53
CA ILE A 144 -2.25 -22.61 -11.43
C ILE A 144 -3.23 -23.50 -10.66
N GLU A 145 -3.01 -23.62 -9.35
CA GLU A 145 -3.90 -24.34 -8.44
C GLU A 145 -4.58 -23.34 -7.49
N GLU A 146 -5.91 -23.35 -7.45
CA GLU A 146 -6.69 -22.55 -6.50
C GLU A 146 -6.89 -23.36 -5.21
N ILE A 147 -6.42 -22.85 -4.06
CA ILE A 147 -6.40 -23.56 -2.78
C ILE A 147 -7.46 -23.07 -1.78
N GLY A 148 -8.25 -22.07 -2.14
CA GLY A 148 -9.26 -21.44 -1.29
C GLY A 148 -8.72 -20.27 -0.45
N ILE A 149 -9.63 -19.35 -0.09
CA ILE A 149 -9.32 -18.17 0.71
C ILE A 149 -8.97 -18.60 2.12
N ARG A 150 -7.90 -18.01 2.68
CA ARG A 150 -7.52 -18.22 4.08
C ARG A 150 -8.42 -17.43 5.01
N GLU A 151 -8.59 -17.90 6.24
CA GLU A 151 -9.26 -17.13 7.27
C GLU A 151 -8.62 -15.74 7.39
N TRP A 152 -9.47 -14.69 7.49
CA TRP A 152 -9.05 -13.29 7.64
C TRP A 152 -8.35 -12.67 6.41
N GLU A 153 -8.36 -13.34 5.26
CA GLU A 153 -7.86 -12.78 4.00
C GLU A 153 -8.98 -12.08 3.24
N LYS A 154 -8.71 -10.87 2.75
CA LYS A 154 -9.67 -10.11 1.93
C LYS A 154 -9.50 -10.47 0.46
N VAL A 155 -10.61 -10.55 -0.28
CA VAL A 155 -10.59 -10.67 -1.74
C VAL A 155 -10.00 -9.38 -2.35
N HIS A 156 -10.44 -8.22 -1.88
CA HIS A 156 -9.94 -6.92 -2.30
C HIS A 156 -9.40 -6.14 -1.10
N GLU A 157 -8.25 -5.49 -1.26
CA GLU A 157 -7.70 -4.59 -0.25
C GLU A 157 -8.24 -3.18 -0.44
N VAL A 158 -8.27 -2.40 0.63
CA VAL A 158 -8.78 -1.02 0.64
C VAL A 158 -7.70 -0.08 1.17
N LEU A 159 -7.50 1.05 0.50
CA LEU A 159 -6.57 2.10 0.90
C LEU A 159 -7.27 3.31 1.51
N ILE A 160 -8.48 3.63 1.02
CA ILE A 160 -9.34 4.68 1.58
C ILE A 160 -10.70 4.06 1.86
N SER A 161 -11.11 4.05 3.12
CA SER A 161 -12.40 3.53 3.54
C SER A 161 -13.55 4.52 3.28
N GLU A 162 -14.79 4.03 3.31
CA GLU A 162 -15.99 4.86 3.19
C GLU A 162 -16.05 5.93 4.29
N HIS A 163 -15.54 5.64 5.49
CA HIS A 163 -15.50 6.61 6.60
C HIS A 163 -14.45 7.70 6.42
N GLU A 164 -13.39 7.43 5.66
CA GLU A 164 -12.30 8.38 5.38
C GLU A 164 -12.57 9.21 4.12
N SER A 165 -13.37 8.69 3.20
CA SER A 165 -13.68 9.35 1.93
C SER A 165 -14.14 10.82 2.09
N PRO A 166 -15.04 11.19 3.04
CA PRO A 166 -15.49 12.58 3.20
C PRO A 166 -14.38 13.57 3.57
N THR A 167 -13.28 13.09 4.14
CA THR A 167 -12.12 13.91 4.56
C THR A 167 -10.90 13.70 3.66
N SER A 168 -11.10 13.07 2.49
CA SER A 168 -10.02 12.76 1.55
C SER A 168 -10.03 13.69 0.35
N TYR A 169 -8.83 14.04 -0.11
CA TYR A 169 -8.59 14.96 -1.22
C TYR A 169 -7.72 14.30 -2.28
N LYS A 170 -7.95 14.63 -3.56
CA LYS A 170 -7.01 14.36 -4.62
C LYS A 170 -5.89 15.40 -4.52
N PHE A 171 -4.71 14.98 -4.08
CA PHE A 171 -3.58 15.87 -3.95
C PHE A 171 -2.98 16.20 -5.32
N ASP A 172 -2.73 15.15 -6.13
CA ASP A 172 -2.38 15.24 -7.55
C ASP A 172 -2.82 13.97 -8.31
N GLU A 173 -2.23 13.69 -9.47
CA GLU A 173 -2.55 12.48 -10.23
C GLU A 173 -2.05 11.19 -9.57
N ASN A 174 -1.05 11.28 -8.70
CA ASN A 174 -0.37 10.14 -8.08
C ASN A 174 -0.77 9.92 -6.63
N TYR A 175 -1.32 10.93 -5.94
CA TYR A 175 -1.52 10.87 -4.50
C TYR A 175 -2.89 11.39 -4.05
N TYR A 176 -3.39 10.74 -3.01
CA TYR A 176 -4.53 11.21 -2.20
C TYR A 176 -4.03 11.57 -0.81
N VAL A 177 -4.70 12.50 -0.16
CA VAL A 177 -4.46 12.89 1.24
C VAL A 177 -5.75 12.73 2.03
N ILE A 178 -5.68 11.97 3.12
CA ILE A 178 -6.77 11.80 4.09
C ILE A 178 -6.49 12.72 5.27
N LEU A 179 -7.41 13.62 5.57
CA LEU A 179 -7.33 14.43 6.79
C LEU A 179 -7.82 13.64 8.00
N PRO A 180 -7.28 13.91 9.20
CA PRO A 180 -7.69 13.21 10.40
C PRO A 180 -9.16 13.47 10.72
N THR A 181 -9.86 12.42 11.18
CA THR A 181 -11.23 12.51 11.68
C THR A 181 -11.29 13.02 13.12
N ILE A 182 -10.17 13.00 13.85
CA ILE A 182 -10.02 13.59 15.17
C ILE A 182 -9.55 15.03 15.05
N ARG A 183 -9.96 15.87 16.02
CA ARG A 183 -9.49 17.24 16.07
C ARG A 183 -8.01 17.26 16.46
N ILE A 184 -7.19 17.85 15.61
CA ILE A 184 -5.79 18.19 15.91
C ILE A 184 -5.58 19.69 15.67
N ASN A 185 -4.57 20.24 16.34
CA ASN A 185 -4.30 21.68 16.27
C ASN A 185 -3.37 22.02 15.08
N LYS A 186 -3.80 21.66 13.88
CA LYS A 186 -3.11 21.91 12.60
C LYS A 186 -4.08 22.51 11.58
N GLY A 187 -3.57 23.40 10.74
CA GLY A 187 -4.34 24.02 9.66
C GLY A 187 -3.97 23.38 8.31
N TYR A 188 -4.97 23.04 7.51
CA TYR A 188 -4.79 22.38 6.21
C TYR A 188 -5.06 23.31 5.03
N SER A 189 -4.64 24.58 5.13
CA SER A 189 -4.85 25.59 4.07
C SER A 189 -4.21 25.23 2.73
N HIS A 190 -3.15 24.39 2.75
CA HIS A 190 -2.51 23.88 1.55
C HIS A 190 -3.45 22.98 0.70
N LEU A 191 -4.49 22.43 1.30
CA LEU A 191 -5.49 21.60 0.60
C LEU A 191 -6.73 22.39 0.11
N ASN A 192 -6.82 23.70 0.38
CA ASN A 192 -8.01 24.49 0.02
C ASN A 192 -8.33 24.50 -1.50
N ASN A 193 -7.31 24.32 -2.34
CA ASN A 193 -7.45 24.30 -3.80
C ASN A 193 -7.51 22.88 -4.37
N HIS A 194 -7.50 21.84 -3.54
CA HIS A 194 -7.56 20.45 -3.96
C HIS A 194 -9.00 19.93 -3.95
N GLU A 195 -9.34 19.13 -4.96
CA GLU A 195 -10.68 18.51 -5.03
C GLU A 195 -10.83 17.41 -3.98
N LYS A 196 -12.00 17.37 -3.35
CA LYS A 196 -12.40 16.20 -2.58
C LYS A 196 -12.61 15.01 -3.52
N ILE A 197 -12.23 13.82 -3.07
CA ILE A 197 -12.53 12.60 -3.82
C ILE A 197 -14.05 12.41 -3.91
N ARG A 198 -14.51 11.74 -4.99
CA ARG A 198 -15.93 11.50 -5.25
C ARG A 198 -16.34 10.03 -5.07
N PHE A 199 -15.37 9.14 -4.95
CA PHE A 199 -15.64 7.72 -4.71
C PHE A 199 -15.82 7.45 -3.21
N LYS A 200 -16.60 6.42 -2.88
CA LYS A 200 -16.84 6.03 -1.49
C LYS A 200 -15.67 5.29 -0.86
N THR A 201 -15.02 4.44 -1.64
CA THR A 201 -13.86 3.65 -1.23
C THR A 201 -12.81 3.67 -2.32
N PHE A 202 -11.55 3.50 -1.97
CA PHE A 202 -10.49 3.21 -2.93
C PHE A 202 -9.99 1.79 -2.66
N SER A 203 -10.45 0.87 -3.46
CA SER A 203 -10.21 -0.57 -3.35
C SER A 203 -9.33 -1.07 -4.49
N SER A 204 -8.65 -2.18 -4.28
CA SER A 204 -7.86 -2.84 -5.33
C SER A 204 -8.71 -3.39 -6.48
N ALA A 205 -10.04 -3.43 -6.35
CA ALA A 205 -10.95 -3.72 -7.45
C ALA A 205 -11.20 -2.52 -8.37
N ASP A 206 -10.90 -1.28 -7.92
CA ASP A 206 -11.30 -0.05 -8.60
C ASP A 206 -10.24 0.46 -9.59
N ASN A 207 -8.96 0.09 -9.44
CA ASN A 207 -7.86 0.58 -10.28
C ASN A 207 -7.10 -0.55 -10.98
N LEU A 208 -7.85 -1.53 -11.49
CA LEU A 208 -7.31 -2.66 -12.23
C LEU A 208 -6.61 -2.20 -13.52
N LYS A 209 -5.43 -2.72 -13.77
CA LYS A 209 -4.66 -2.55 -14.99
C LYS A 209 -4.55 -3.90 -15.72
N ASP A 210 -4.24 -3.83 -17.00
CA ASP A 210 -4.06 -4.98 -17.88
C ASP A 210 -2.72 -5.70 -17.66
N GLU A 211 -2.58 -6.84 -18.32
CA GLU A 211 -1.37 -7.67 -18.26
C GLU A 211 -0.15 -6.94 -18.85
N GLU A 212 -0.33 -6.08 -19.85
CA GLU A 212 0.78 -5.30 -20.43
C GLU A 212 1.38 -4.33 -19.41
N TYR A 213 0.52 -3.66 -18.64
CA TYR A 213 0.97 -2.80 -17.55
C TYR A 213 1.68 -3.60 -16.45
N LEU A 214 1.14 -4.76 -16.08
CA LEU A 214 1.74 -5.65 -15.09
C LEU A 214 3.13 -6.12 -15.55
N TYR A 215 3.27 -6.50 -16.81
CA TYR A 215 4.56 -6.88 -17.39
C TYR A 215 5.58 -5.75 -17.27
N LYS A 216 5.20 -4.52 -17.67
CA LYS A 216 6.07 -3.32 -17.55
C LYS A 216 6.46 -3.06 -16.09
N LEU A 217 5.54 -3.22 -15.16
CA LEU A 217 5.78 -3.02 -13.72
C LEU A 217 6.77 -4.05 -13.17
N LEU A 218 6.62 -5.32 -13.56
CA LEU A 218 7.53 -6.40 -13.15
C LEU A 218 8.93 -6.21 -13.77
N MET A 219 9.02 -5.76 -15.03
CA MET A 219 10.29 -5.38 -15.67
C MET A 219 10.96 -4.24 -14.92
N LYS A 220 10.23 -3.16 -14.62
CA LYS A 220 10.73 -2.03 -13.84
C LYS A 220 11.20 -2.44 -12.44
N GLY A 221 10.51 -3.41 -11.83
CA GLY A 221 10.89 -4.00 -10.54
C GLY A 221 12.08 -4.96 -10.60
N GLY A 222 12.58 -5.31 -11.80
CA GLY A 222 13.69 -6.24 -11.97
C GLY A 222 13.32 -7.73 -11.83
N PHE A 223 12.02 -8.08 -11.98
CA PHE A 223 11.55 -9.46 -11.81
C PHE A 223 11.43 -10.26 -13.11
N LEU A 224 11.49 -9.61 -14.25
CA LEU A 224 11.48 -10.26 -15.57
C LEU A 224 12.83 -10.01 -16.27
N ILE A 225 13.91 -10.49 -15.67
CA ILE A 225 15.25 -10.43 -16.26
C ILE A 225 15.54 -11.82 -16.85
N LYS A 226 15.71 -11.91 -18.19
CA LYS A 226 16.28 -13.13 -18.78
C LYS A 226 17.73 -13.24 -18.29
N GLU A 227 18.02 -14.28 -17.52
CA GLU A 227 19.41 -14.65 -17.24
C GLU A 227 20.11 -14.76 -18.60
N ARG A 228 21.15 -13.94 -18.82
CA ARG A 228 22.00 -14.12 -20.02
C ARG A 228 22.71 -15.45 -19.82
N CYS A 229 22.30 -16.45 -20.59
CA CYS A 229 23.05 -17.69 -20.75
C CYS A 229 24.42 -17.39 -21.32
#